data_4f0bf412df1ed58e96cb7ae5739b5c71
#
_entry.id   4f0bf412df1ed58e96cb7ae5739b5c71
#
_cell.length_a   1.000
_cell.length_b   1.000
_cell.length_c   1.000
_cell.angle_alpha   90.00
_cell.angle_beta   90.00
_cell.angle_gamma   90.00
#
_symmetry.space_group_name_H-M   'P 1'
#
loop_
_entity.id
_entity.type
_entity.pdbx_description
1 polymer ?
#
loop_
_entity_poly.entity_id
_entity_poly.type
_entity_poly.pdbx_seq_one_letter_code
_entity_poly.pdbx_strand_id
1 'polypeptide(L)'
;LFRSYSRCVTCMDCIGKCKHGAITYTRRKPKNEIATSEDTKAKSVTTEQVDNARRSFLSASAIFATTSVLKAQEKKVDGGLAAIEDKKIPNRQTPITPPGSLSARNMAAHCTACQLCVSTCSNQVLRPSTNLMNLMQPEISYERGYCRPECNDCSQVCPTGAIHPITAADKSSTQIGHAVWIKANCVSLTDGVKCDNCARHCPTGAIQMIVAEPEKETSPQTPAINTERCIGCGACENLCPARPFSAIYVEGHERHRII
;
A
#
# COMPACT_ATOMS: atom_id res chain seq x y z
N LEU A 1 -22.03 6.45 18.81
CA LEU A 1 -21.59 5.58 17.72
C LEU A 1 -22.05 6.19 16.39
N PHE A 2 -21.17 6.92 15.71
CA PHE A 2 -21.42 7.44 14.37
C PHE A 2 -21.39 6.25 13.39
N ARG A 3 -22.53 5.85 12.89
CA ARG A 3 -22.60 4.85 11.82
C ARG A 3 -22.35 5.52 10.48
N SER A 4 -21.29 5.11 9.80
CA SER A 4 -20.98 5.60 8.45
C SER A 4 -21.96 4.97 7.45
N TYR A 5 -22.85 5.76 6.87
CA TYR A 5 -23.78 5.31 5.82
C TYR A 5 -23.07 4.83 4.55
N SER A 6 -21.84 5.26 4.32
CA SER A 6 -21.05 4.85 3.15
C SER A 6 -20.60 3.38 3.18
N ARG A 7 -20.66 2.72 4.34
CA ARG A 7 -20.33 1.29 4.52
C ARG A 7 -21.56 0.42 4.77
N CYS A 8 -22.78 0.97 4.59
CA CYS A 8 -24.01 0.24 4.80
C CYS A 8 -24.30 -0.69 3.61
N VAL A 9 -24.37 -1.99 3.87
CA VAL A 9 -24.74 -3.02 2.88
C VAL A 9 -26.26 -3.27 2.82
N THR A 10 -27.07 -2.40 3.43
CA THR A 10 -28.54 -2.46 3.44
C THR A 10 -29.16 -3.79 3.92
N CYS A 11 -28.49 -4.50 4.82
CA CYS A 11 -28.96 -5.77 5.37
C CYS A 11 -30.20 -5.66 6.29
N MET A 12 -30.64 -4.43 6.63
CA MET A 12 -31.82 -4.10 7.48
C MET A 12 -31.74 -4.58 8.95
N ASP A 13 -30.72 -5.29 9.34
CA ASP A 13 -30.55 -5.91 10.68
C ASP A 13 -30.59 -4.88 11.81
N CYS A 14 -30.07 -3.67 11.55
CA CYS A 14 -30.07 -2.58 12.51
C CYS A 14 -31.49 -2.05 12.84
N ILE A 15 -32.46 -2.19 11.94
CA ILE A 15 -33.84 -1.76 12.17
C ILE A 15 -34.51 -2.66 13.19
N GLY A 16 -34.38 -3.99 13.01
CA GLY A 16 -34.96 -4.97 13.93
C GLY A 16 -34.31 -4.98 15.32
N LYS A 17 -33.03 -4.61 15.42
CA LYS A 17 -32.28 -4.56 16.69
C LYS A 17 -32.33 -3.21 17.41
N CYS A 18 -32.93 -2.18 16.83
CA CYS A 18 -33.03 -0.86 17.45
C CYS A 18 -34.15 -0.79 18.47
N LYS A 19 -33.84 -0.92 19.76
CA LYS A 19 -34.83 -0.87 20.86
C LYS A 19 -35.55 0.50 20.98
N HIS A 20 -35.01 1.56 20.41
CA HIS A 20 -35.54 2.91 20.53
C HIS A 20 -36.31 3.36 19.27
N GLY A 21 -36.44 2.50 18.25
CA GLY A 21 -37.10 2.87 16.99
C GLY A 21 -36.47 4.05 16.24
N ALA A 22 -35.22 4.40 16.61
CA ALA A 22 -34.52 5.56 16.04
C ALA A 22 -34.04 5.36 14.58
N ILE A 23 -34.15 4.13 14.07
CA ILE A 23 -33.74 3.77 12.70
C ILE A 23 -34.95 3.25 11.98
N THR A 24 -35.42 4.01 10.97
CA THR A 24 -36.54 3.62 10.11
C THR A 24 -36.09 3.58 8.66
N TYR A 25 -36.67 2.66 7.90
CA TYR A 25 -36.48 2.61 6.46
C TYR A 25 -37.70 3.21 5.77
N THR A 26 -37.51 4.27 5.00
CA THR A 26 -38.54 4.86 4.19
C THR A 26 -38.15 4.78 2.71
N ARG A 27 -39.02 4.22 1.90
CA ARG A 27 -38.82 4.21 0.44
C ARG A 27 -38.99 5.64 -0.08
N ARG A 28 -37.96 6.19 -0.71
CA ARG A 28 -38.03 7.51 -1.32
C ARG A 28 -39.06 7.43 -2.47
N LYS A 29 -40.19 8.11 -2.32
CA LYS A 29 -41.17 8.20 -3.41
C LYS A 29 -40.55 8.91 -4.61
N PRO A 30 -40.78 8.44 -5.85
CA PRO A 30 -40.37 9.20 -7.02
C PRO A 30 -41.03 10.58 -7.01
N LYS A 31 -40.31 11.59 -7.44
CA LYS A 31 -40.60 13.03 -7.30
C LYS A 31 -41.86 13.50 -8.10
N ASN A 32 -42.60 12.60 -8.73
CA ASN A 32 -43.70 12.91 -9.65
C ASN A 32 -45.12 12.81 -9.06
N GLU A 33 -45.24 12.51 -7.75
CA GLU A 33 -46.55 12.52 -7.09
C GLU A 33 -46.55 13.51 -5.92
N ILE A 34 -46.51 14.79 -6.24
CA ILE A 34 -47.03 15.86 -5.36
C ILE A 34 -48.15 16.51 -6.10
N ALA A 35 -49.35 15.93 -5.95
CA ALA A 35 -50.62 16.57 -6.31
C ALA A 35 -51.27 17.10 -5.04
N THR A 36 -51.53 18.39 -5.08
CA THR A 36 -52.60 19.13 -4.40
C THR A 36 -52.76 19.00 -2.88
N SER A 37 -52.28 20.00 -2.20
CA SER A 37 -53.07 20.73 -1.18
C SER A 37 -52.66 22.21 -1.26
N GLU A 38 -53.69 23.06 -1.28
CA GLU A 38 -53.71 24.44 -1.60
C GLU A 38 -52.87 25.34 -0.67
N ASP A 39 -52.53 26.52 -1.19
CA ASP A 39 -51.98 27.69 -0.53
C ASP A 39 -50.48 27.72 -0.19
N THR A 40 -49.66 27.99 -1.20
CA THR A 40 -48.63 29.02 -1.11
C THR A 40 -48.22 29.48 -2.52
N LYS A 41 -48.29 30.79 -2.77
CA LYS A 41 -47.92 31.48 -4.02
C LYS A 41 -46.63 30.92 -4.61
N ALA A 42 -46.73 30.24 -5.72
CA ALA A 42 -45.60 29.88 -6.55
C ALA A 42 -44.99 31.18 -7.13
N LYS A 43 -43.86 31.60 -6.62
CA LYS A 43 -42.98 32.48 -7.38
C LYS A 43 -42.48 31.70 -8.58
N SER A 44 -42.92 32.13 -9.75
CA SER A 44 -42.40 31.64 -11.03
C SER A 44 -40.91 31.90 -11.06
N VAL A 45 -40.11 30.85 -10.92
CA VAL A 45 -38.65 30.89 -11.16
C VAL A 45 -38.51 31.07 -12.65
N THR A 46 -38.13 32.29 -13.08
CA THR A 46 -37.87 32.60 -14.47
C THR A 46 -36.70 31.76 -14.98
N THR A 47 -36.78 31.37 -16.26
CA THR A 47 -35.76 30.56 -16.97
C THR A 47 -34.34 31.10 -16.79
N GLU A 48 -34.18 32.43 -16.63
CA GLU A 48 -32.92 33.11 -16.36
C GLU A 48 -32.28 32.73 -15.03
N GLN A 49 -33.07 32.46 -13.96
CA GLN A 49 -32.52 32.04 -12.65
C GLN A 49 -31.98 30.61 -12.69
N VAL A 50 -32.57 29.75 -13.50
CA VAL A 50 -32.07 28.35 -13.66
C VAL A 50 -30.73 28.33 -14.43
N ASP A 51 -30.63 29.18 -15.45
CA ASP A 51 -29.39 29.27 -16.23
C ASP A 51 -28.24 29.88 -15.45
N ASN A 52 -28.50 30.87 -14.61
CA ASN A 52 -27.50 31.43 -13.70
C ASN A 52 -27.01 30.42 -12.66
N ALA A 53 -27.90 29.60 -12.09
CA ALA A 53 -27.54 28.54 -11.16
C ALA A 53 -26.67 27.43 -11.83
N ARG A 54 -26.99 27.06 -13.08
CA ARG A 54 -26.19 26.12 -13.86
C ARG A 54 -24.81 26.67 -14.22
N ARG A 55 -24.73 27.95 -14.64
CA ARG A 55 -23.46 28.63 -14.93
C ARG A 55 -22.60 28.75 -13.68
N SER A 56 -23.16 29.12 -12.53
CA SER A 56 -22.46 29.15 -11.24
C SER A 56 -21.92 27.77 -10.84
N PHE A 57 -22.69 26.70 -11.07
CA PHE A 57 -22.24 25.34 -10.78
C PHE A 57 -21.09 24.92 -11.67
N LEU A 58 -21.17 25.22 -12.98
CA LEU A 58 -20.11 24.90 -13.93
C LEU A 58 -18.83 25.72 -13.66
N SER A 59 -18.95 26.99 -13.30
CA SER A 59 -17.79 27.80 -12.93
C SER A 59 -17.15 27.34 -11.62
N ALA A 60 -17.95 26.98 -10.59
CA ALA A 60 -17.44 26.42 -9.35
C ALA A 60 -16.75 25.09 -9.57
N SER A 61 -17.32 24.17 -10.37
CA SER A 61 -16.69 22.89 -10.67
C SER A 61 -15.41 23.05 -11.49
N ALA A 62 -15.33 24.01 -12.42
CA ALA A 62 -14.10 24.32 -13.14
C ALA A 62 -12.98 24.85 -12.20
N ILE A 63 -13.33 25.74 -11.25
CA ILE A 63 -12.38 26.22 -10.24
C ILE A 63 -11.91 25.08 -9.33
N PHE A 64 -12.80 24.20 -8.91
CA PHE A 64 -12.42 23.02 -8.08
C PHE A 64 -11.51 22.07 -8.86
N ALA A 65 -11.78 21.83 -10.16
CA ALA A 65 -10.94 20.98 -10.98
C ALA A 65 -9.54 21.58 -11.17
N THR A 66 -9.45 22.89 -11.44
CA THR A 66 -8.15 23.57 -11.61
C THR A 66 -7.36 23.64 -10.31
N THR A 67 -7.99 23.90 -9.17
CA THR A 67 -7.30 23.92 -7.86
C THR A 67 -6.82 22.53 -7.44
N SER A 68 -7.56 21.46 -7.76
CA SER A 68 -7.12 20.10 -7.48
C SER A 68 -5.92 19.68 -8.34
N VAL A 69 -5.89 20.09 -9.61
CA VAL A 69 -4.74 19.85 -10.51
C VAL A 69 -3.51 20.64 -10.05
N LEU A 70 -3.68 21.90 -9.66
CA LEU A 70 -2.58 22.72 -9.14
C LEU A 70 -1.99 22.13 -7.83
N LYS A 71 -2.84 21.69 -6.90
CA LYS A 71 -2.37 21.01 -5.68
C LYS A 71 -1.66 19.69 -5.95
N ALA A 72 -2.07 18.96 -6.99
CA ALA A 72 -1.40 17.71 -7.39
C ALA A 72 0.01 17.96 -7.97
N GLN A 73 0.30 19.19 -8.41
CA GLN A 73 1.62 19.60 -8.93
C GLN A 73 2.53 20.22 -7.86
N GLU A 74 2.04 20.46 -6.65
CA GLU A 74 2.89 20.93 -5.56
C GLU A 74 3.95 19.87 -5.25
N LYS A 75 5.20 20.16 -5.62
CA LYS A 75 6.35 19.33 -5.24
C LYS A 75 6.52 19.42 -3.73
N LYS A 76 6.57 18.27 -3.07
CA LYS A 76 6.97 18.21 -1.66
C LYS A 76 8.42 18.68 -1.58
N VAL A 77 8.67 19.73 -0.80
CA VAL A 77 10.02 20.27 -0.60
C VAL A 77 10.40 20.15 0.88
N ASP A 78 11.62 19.75 1.13
CA ASP A 78 12.19 19.66 2.46
C ASP A 78 12.72 21.02 2.88
N GLY A 79 12.04 21.66 3.86
CA GLY A 79 12.43 22.98 4.35
C GLY A 79 12.51 24.07 3.28
N GLY A 80 11.95 23.85 2.10
CA GLY A 80 11.91 24.79 0.98
C GLY A 80 13.10 24.77 0.03
N LEU A 81 14.03 23.83 0.17
CA LEU A 81 15.27 23.79 -0.63
C LEU A 81 15.37 22.60 -1.59
N ALA A 82 14.88 21.44 -1.22
CA ALA A 82 14.97 20.23 -2.04
C ALA A 82 13.61 19.61 -2.33
N ALA A 83 13.37 19.18 -3.56
CA ALA A 83 12.16 18.43 -3.91
C ALA A 83 12.25 17.00 -3.34
N ILE A 84 11.27 16.62 -2.51
CA ILE A 84 11.17 15.26 -1.97
C ILE A 84 10.43 14.39 -2.97
N GLU A 85 11.12 13.43 -3.54
CA GLU A 85 10.52 12.42 -4.40
C GLU A 85 9.97 11.25 -3.56
N ASP A 86 8.72 10.87 -3.83
CA ASP A 86 8.13 9.68 -3.22
C ASP A 86 8.81 8.41 -3.76
N LYS A 87 9.02 7.44 -2.88
CA LYS A 87 9.56 6.14 -3.26
C LYS A 87 8.58 5.41 -4.17
N LYS A 88 9.06 4.91 -5.30
CA LYS A 88 8.28 4.09 -6.24
C LYS A 88 8.54 2.61 -6.01
N ILE A 89 7.51 1.80 -6.25
CA ILE A 89 7.63 0.34 -6.22
C ILE A 89 8.52 -0.10 -7.39
N PRO A 90 9.55 -0.91 -7.16
CA PRO A 90 10.32 -1.51 -8.24
C PRO A 90 9.45 -2.50 -9.03
N ASN A 91 9.72 -2.64 -10.32
CA ASN A 91 9.08 -3.66 -11.12
C ASN A 91 9.69 -5.03 -10.78
N ARG A 92 8.90 -5.91 -10.17
CA ARG A 92 9.29 -7.27 -9.79
C ARG A 92 8.79 -8.27 -10.81
N GLN A 93 9.60 -9.27 -11.15
CA GLN A 93 9.17 -10.37 -12.02
C GLN A 93 8.23 -11.30 -11.27
N THR A 94 8.55 -11.58 -10.01
CA THR A 94 7.74 -12.43 -9.13
C THR A 94 7.20 -11.62 -7.96
N PRO A 95 5.87 -11.62 -7.73
CA PRO A 95 5.29 -10.94 -6.58
C PRO A 95 5.78 -11.61 -5.28
N ILE A 96 6.01 -10.80 -4.25
CA ILE A 96 6.42 -11.31 -2.95
C ILE A 96 5.16 -11.69 -2.18
N THR A 97 5.02 -12.97 -1.87
CA THR A 97 3.89 -13.48 -1.08
C THR A 97 4.24 -13.55 0.41
N PRO A 98 3.25 -13.48 1.32
CA PRO A 98 3.48 -13.52 2.76
C PRO A 98 4.22 -14.79 3.20
N PRO A 99 5.09 -14.72 4.24
CA PRO A 99 5.71 -15.90 4.81
C PRO A 99 4.62 -16.85 5.35
N GLY A 100 4.78 -18.15 5.10
CA GLY A 100 3.75 -19.17 5.35
C GLY A 100 2.88 -19.51 4.15
N SER A 101 2.93 -18.76 3.04
CA SER A 101 2.17 -19.06 1.83
C SER A 101 2.80 -20.17 0.97
N LEU A 102 3.98 -20.66 1.32
CA LEU A 102 4.76 -21.73 0.68
C LEU A 102 5.20 -21.40 -0.76
N SER A 103 4.33 -20.83 -1.58
CA SER A 103 4.62 -20.45 -2.95
C SER A 103 3.59 -19.43 -3.47
N ALA A 104 3.96 -18.70 -4.52
CA ALA A 104 3.04 -17.81 -5.23
C ALA A 104 1.84 -18.58 -5.81
N ARG A 105 2.09 -19.79 -6.32
CA ARG A 105 1.05 -20.67 -6.85
C ARG A 105 0.07 -21.15 -5.77
N ASN A 106 0.58 -21.55 -4.59
CA ASN A 106 -0.28 -21.94 -3.47
C ASN A 106 -1.16 -20.76 -3.03
N MET A 107 -0.56 -19.57 -2.93
CA MET A 107 -1.29 -18.35 -2.61
C MET A 107 -2.39 -18.07 -3.62
N ALA A 108 -2.09 -18.12 -4.91
CA ALA A 108 -3.05 -17.90 -5.98
C ALA A 108 -4.23 -18.90 -5.96
N ALA A 109 -3.96 -20.17 -5.61
CA ALA A 109 -4.96 -21.22 -5.60
C ALA A 109 -5.90 -21.18 -4.38
N HIS A 110 -5.44 -20.76 -3.22
CA HIS A 110 -6.19 -20.87 -1.95
C HIS A 110 -6.64 -19.52 -1.39
N CYS A 111 -6.10 -18.40 -1.87
CA CYS A 111 -6.46 -17.09 -1.34
C CYS A 111 -7.80 -16.60 -1.88
N THR A 112 -8.74 -16.32 -0.99
CA THR A 112 -10.07 -15.74 -1.31
C THR A 112 -10.08 -14.21 -1.30
N ALA A 113 -8.94 -13.56 -1.20
CA ALA A 113 -8.81 -12.10 -1.15
C ALA A 113 -9.65 -11.41 -0.05
N CYS A 114 -9.83 -12.06 1.09
CA CYS A 114 -10.66 -11.56 2.22
C CYS A 114 -10.05 -10.35 2.96
N GLN A 115 -8.81 -9.96 2.68
CA GLN A 115 -8.07 -8.82 3.23
C GLN A 115 -7.79 -8.86 4.75
N LEU A 116 -8.07 -9.95 5.45
CA LEU A 116 -7.79 -10.06 6.89
C LEU A 116 -6.30 -9.91 7.21
N CYS A 117 -5.43 -10.55 6.44
CA CYS A 117 -3.98 -10.42 6.60
C CYS A 117 -3.47 -9.00 6.32
N VAL A 118 -4.09 -8.28 5.38
CA VAL A 118 -3.77 -6.88 5.07
C VAL A 118 -4.17 -5.97 6.23
N SER A 119 -5.38 -6.15 6.78
CA SER A 119 -5.87 -5.33 7.89
C SER A 119 -5.12 -5.56 9.20
N THR A 120 -4.60 -6.78 9.43
CA THR A 120 -3.85 -7.14 10.64
C THR A 120 -2.38 -6.74 10.54
N CYS A 121 -1.86 -6.43 9.35
CA CYS A 121 -0.46 -6.13 9.14
C CYS A 121 -0.04 -4.82 9.82
N SER A 122 0.54 -4.91 11.02
CA SER A 122 1.02 -3.77 11.81
C SER A 122 2.11 -2.96 11.09
N ASN A 123 2.91 -3.61 10.24
CA ASN A 123 3.99 -2.99 9.49
C ASN A 123 3.53 -2.40 8.14
N GLN A 124 2.26 -2.54 7.78
CA GLN A 124 1.64 -2.02 6.54
C GLN A 124 2.37 -2.42 5.24
N VAL A 125 2.95 -3.61 5.23
CA VAL A 125 3.69 -4.13 4.06
C VAL A 125 2.80 -4.95 3.14
N LEU A 126 1.67 -5.47 3.63
CA LEU A 126 0.72 -6.21 2.81
C LEU A 126 -0.25 -5.26 2.12
N ARG A 127 -0.43 -5.45 0.83
CA ARG A 127 -1.34 -4.67 -0.01
C ARG A 127 -2.12 -5.58 -0.94
N PRO A 128 -3.34 -5.21 -1.31
CA PRO A 128 -4.07 -5.91 -2.38
C PRO A 128 -3.35 -5.70 -3.71
N SER A 129 -3.13 -6.79 -4.43
CA SER A 129 -2.56 -6.76 -5.77
C SER A 129 -3.50 -6.08 -6.77
N THR A 130 -2.95 -5.32 -7.67
CA THR A 130 -3.64 -4.71 -8.81
C THR A 130 -3.50 -5.52 -10.09
N ASN A 131 -2.73 -6.59 -10.07
CA ASN A 131 -2.55 -7.50 -11.21
C ASN A 131 -3.86 -8.28 -11.44
N LEU A 132 -4.37 -8.28 -12.66
CA LEU A 132 -5.63 -8.95 -13.02
C LEU A 132 -5.63 -10.45 -12.72
N MET A 133 -4.50 -11.13 -12.80
CA MET A 133 -4.39 -12.56 -12.51
C MET A 133 -4.52 -12.88 -11.02
N ASN A 134 -4.11 -11.97 -10.15
CA ASN A 134 -4.10 -12.13 -8.70
C ASN A 134 -4.82 -10.95 -8.02
N LEU A 135 -5.87 -10.44 -8.68
CA LEU A 135 -6.57 -9.24 -8.24
C LEU A 135 -7.02 -9.35 -6.79
N MET A 136 -6.71 -8.31 -6.01
CA MET A 136 -7.03 -8.21 -4.59
C MET A 136 -6.33 -9.24 -3.68
N GLN A 137 -5.54 -10.18 -4.20
CA GLN A 137 -4.74 -11.05 -3.36
C GLN A 137 -3.61 -10.26 -2.69
N PRO A 138 -3.23 -10.58 -1.44
CA PRO A 138 -2.21 -9.83 -0.73
C PRO A 138 -0.82 -10.08 -1.33
N GLU A 139 -0.13 -9.00 -1.63
CA GLU A 139 1.28 -8.97 -2.00
C GLU A 139 2.06 -8.06 -1.06
N ILE A 140 3.36 -8.29 -0.94
CA ILE A 140 4.24 -7.49 -0.09
C ILE A 140 4.84 -6.34 -0.90
N SER A 141 4.74 -5.13 -0.34
CA SER A 141 5.40 -3.92 -0.83
C SER A 141 6.13 -3.21 0.30
N TYR A 142 7.36 -2.78 0.04
CA TYR A 142 8.23 -2.20 1.05
C TYR A 142 8.33 -0.65 1.01
N GLU A 143 7.36 0.02 0.43
CA GLU A 143 7.34 1.49 0.39
C GLU A 143 7.12 2.10 1.78
N ARG A 144 6.20 1.54 2.57
CA ARG A 144 5.78 2.10 3.86
C ARG A 144 6.45 1.44 5.06
N GLY A 145 7.00 0.26 4.89
CA GLY A 145 7.59 -0.51 5.96
C GLY A 145 8.33 -1.74 5.44
N TYR A 146 8.76 -2.58 6.36
CA TYR A 146 9.39 -3.86 6.06
C TYR A 146 8.81 -4.97 6.93
N CYS A 147 8.93 -6.22 6.49
CA CYS A 147 8.38 -7.36 7.21
C CYS A 147 9.32 -7.77 8.35
N ARG A 148 8.94 -7.50 9.60
CA ARG A 148 9.76 -7.82 10.77
C ARG A 148 9.83 -9.34 10.98
N PRO A 149 11.00 -9.91 11.30
CA PRO A 149 11.18 -11.35 11.49
C PRO A 149 10.30 -11.92 12.63
N GLU A 150 10.10 -11.17 13.70
CA GLU A 150 9.34 -11.57 14.88
C GLU A 150 7.81 -11.54 14.72
N CYS A 151 7.31 -10.86 13.68
CA CYS A 151 5.86 -10.70 13.45
C CYS A 151 5.32 -11.83 12.56
N ASN A 152 4.31 -12.56 12.99
CA ASN A 152 3.64 -13.64 12.25
C ASN A 152 2.12 -13.46 12.15
N ASP A 153 1.59 -12.26 12.44
CA ASP A 153 0.15 -11.96 12.55
C ASP A 153 -0.66 -12.37 11.32
N CYS A 154 -0.12 -12.14 10.12
CA CYS A 154 -0.80 -12.48 8.86
C CYS A 154 -1.07 -13.98 8.71
N SER A 155 -0.21 -14.83 9.27
CA SER A 155 -0.36 -16.28 9.23
C SER A 155 -1.41 -16.81 10.23
N GLN A 156 -1.66 -16.08 11.32
CA GLN A 156 -2.61 -16.47 12.35
C GLN A 156 -4.07 -16.18 11.98
N VAL A 157 -4.30 -15.26 11.05
CA VAL A 157 -5.65 -14.78 10.70
C VAL A 157 -6.17 -15.34 9.38
N CYS A 158 -5.40 -16.14 8.66
CA CYS A 158 -5.80 -16.66 7.35
C CYS A 158 -6.82 -17.79 7.48
N PRO A 159 -8.11 -17.60 7.06
CA PRO A 159 -9.14 -18.60 7.26
C PRO A 159 -9.07 -19.76 6.26
N THR A 160 -8.43 -19.56 5.11
CA THR A 160 -8.38 -20.54 4.02
C THR A 160 -7.12 -21.40 4.02
N GLY A 161 -6.14 -21.10 4.90
CA GLY A 161 -4.85 -21.76 4.90
C GLY A 161 -3.95 -21.37 3.70
N ALA A 162 -4.32 -20.34 2.93
CA ALA A 162 -3.44 -19.81 1.89
C ALA A 162 -2.10 -19.29 2.48
N ILE A 163 -2.15 -18.83 3.73
CA ILE A 163 -0.99 -18.55 4.57
C ILE A 163 -1.06 -19.50 5.75
N HIS A 164 -0.17 -20.48 5.82
CA HIS A 164 -0.12 -21.43 6.92
C HIS A 164 0.40 -20.75 8.19
N PRO A 165 -0.13 -21.08 9.37
CA PRO A 165 0.39 -20.60 10.64
C PRO A 165 1.86 -20.99 10.79
N ILE A 166 2.71 -20.02 11.05
CA ILE A 166 4.15 -20.21 11.27
C ILE A 166 4.55 -19.58 12.60
N THR A 167 5.60 -20.11 13.22
CA THR A 167 6.22 -19.51 14.40
C THR A 167 7.15 -18.37 13.99
N ALA A 168 7.54 -17.52 14.93
CA ALA A 168 8.53 -16.48 14.68
C ALA A 168 9.91 -17.09 14.31
N ALA A 169 10.24 -18.26 14.87
CA ALA A 169 11.45 -19.00 14.53
C ALA A 169 11.42 -19.51 13.08
N ASP A 170 10.32 -20.14 12.66
CA ASP A 170 10.16 -20.62 11.27
C ASP A 170 10.19 -19.46 10.29
N LYS A 171 9.58 -18.32 10.65
CA LYS A 171 9.61 -17.14 9.80
C LYS A 171 11.01 -16.60 9.59
N SER A 172 11.84 -16.56 10.62
CA SER A 172 13.23 -16.08 10.50
C SER A 172 14.11 -16.99 9.64
N SER A 173 13.72 -18.25 9.43
CA SER A 173 14.37 -19.18 8.51
C SER A 173 13.68 -19.31 7.16
N THR A 174 12.51 -18.68 6.98
CA THR A 174 11.77 -18.75 5.71
C THR A 174 12.20 -17.63 4.76
N GLN A 175 12.77 -18.03 3.63
CA GLN A 175 13.17 -17.13 2.56
C GLN A 175 12.00 -16.93 1.58
N ILE A 176 11.40 -15.73 1.59
CA ILE A 176 10.31 -15.34 0.70
C ILE A 176 10.78 -14.64 -0.58
N GLY A 177 12.03 -14.21 -0.59
CA GLY A 177 12.66 -13.50 -1.69
C GLY A 177 14.13 -13.22 -1.37
N HIS A 178 14.81 -12.54 -2.26
CA HIS A 178 16.21 -12.14 -2.08
C HIS A 178 16.43 -10.70 -2.50
N ALA A 179 17.41 -10.06 -1.88
CA ALA A 179 17.79 -8.70 -2.23
C ALA A 179 18.60 -8.65 -3.53
N VAL A 180 18.30 -7.69 -4.37
CA VAL A 180 19.00 -7.38 -5.63
C VAL A 180 19.53 -5.95 -5.55
N TRP A 181 20.79 -5.75 -5.90
CA TRP A 181 21.42 -4.45 -5.87
C TRP A 181 21.57 -3.84 -7.25
N ILE A 182 21.13 -2.58 -7.38
CA ILE A 182 21.25 -1.78 -8.61
C ILE A 182 22.33 -0.72 -8.37
N LYS A 183 23.50 -0.95 -8.93
CA LYS A 183 24.68 -0.08 -8.78
C LYS A 183 24.38 1.37 -9.16
N ALA A 184 23.65 1.58 -10.27
CA ALA A 184 23.35 2.90 -10.82
C ALA A 184 22.54 3.81 -9.88
N ASN A 185 21.81 3.23 -8.92
CA ASN A 185 20.97 4.00 -7.99
C ASN A 185 21.64 4.16 -6.60
N CYS A 186 22.82 3.58 -6.39
CA CYS A 186 23.43 3.57 -5.07
C CYS A 186 24.09 4.91 -4.76
N VAL A 187 23.60 5.61 -3.74
CA VAL A 187 24.10 6.93 -3.31
C VAL A 187 25.60 6.93 -2.93
N SER A 188 26.13 5.78 -2.52
CA SER A 188 27.58 5.66 -2.28
C SER A 188 28.39 5.78 -3.56
N LEU A 189 27.83 5.38 -4.70
CA LEU A 189 28.49 5.44 -6.01
C LEU A 189 28.11 6.70 -6.80
N THR A 190 26.83 7.15 -6.73
CA THR A 190 26.35 8.29 -7.48
C THR A 190 26.75 9.62 -6.86
N ASP A 191 26.62 9.73 -5.54
CA ASP A 191 26.79 10.99 -4.81
C ASP A 191 28.07 11.00 -3.96
N GLY A 192 28.80 9.88 -3.91
CA GLY A 192 30.02 9.73 -3.11
C GLY A 192 29.76 9.79 -1.58
N VAL A 193 28.51 9.60 -1.14
CA VAL A 193 28.11 9.69 0.27
C VAL A 193 28.33 8.35 0.96
N LYS A 194 29.00 8.35 2.12
CA LYS A 194 29.14 7.15 2.92
C LYS A 194 27.78 6.66 3.42
N CYS A 195 27.35 5.48 2.96
CA CYS A 195 26.06 4.88 3.29
C CYS A 195 26.22 3.38 3.61
N ASP A 196 25.62 2.94 4.73
CA ASP A 196 25.63 1.55 5.19
C ASP A 196 24.21 1.07 5.61
N ASN A 197 23.17 1.84 5.31
CA ASN A 197 21.80 1.59 5.76
C ASN A 197 21.30 0.18 5.46
N CYS A 198 21.58 -0.35 4.28
CA CYS A 198 21.15 -1.70 3.90
C CYS A 198 21.80 -2.80 4.73
N ALA A 199 23.08 -2.66 5.08
CA ALA A 199 23.80 -3.63 5.91
C ALA A 199 23.41 -3.52 7.39
N ARG A 200 23.33 -2.29 7.91
CA ARG A 200 23.02 -2.02 9.33
C ARG A 200 21.65 -2.56 9.74
N HIS A 201 20.67 -2.50 8.85
CA HIS A 201 19.29 -2.92 9.13
C HIS A 201 18.96 -4.33 8.63
N CYS A 202 19.95 -5.08 8.17
CA CYS A 202 19.73 -6.46 7.74
C CYS A 202 19.65 -7.40 8.95
N PRO A 203 18.48 -7.99 9.27
CA PRO A 203 18.32 -8.78 10.49
C PRO A 203 19.11 -10.09 10.46
N THR A 204 19.40 -10.61 9.27
CA THR A 204 20.15 -11.87 9.09
C THR A 204 21.64 -11.65 8.80
N GLY A 205 22.09 -10.38 8.75
CA GLY A 205 23.46 -10.06 8.35
C GLY A 205 23.83 -10.54 6.94
N ALA A 206 22.84 -10.68 6.06
CA ALA A 206 23.04 -11.11 4.67
C ALA A 206 23.74 -10.04 3.81
N ILE A 207 23.81 -8.81 4.26
CA ILE A 207 24.43 -7.69 3.54
C ILE A 207 25.64 -7.23 4.32
N GLN A 208 26.79 -7.22 3.67
CA GLN A 208 28.04 -6.70 4.23
C GLN A 208 28.57 -5.59 3.35
N MET A 209 29.17 -4.55 3.96
CA MET A 209 29.80 -3.47 3.21
C MET A 209 31.24 -3.87 2.89
N ILE A 210 31.56 -3.82 1.60
CA ILE A 210 32.91 -4.09 1.09
C ILE A 210 33.43 -2.88 0.33
N VAL A 211 34.74 -2.71 0.26
CA VAL A 211 35.37 -1.66 -0.53
C VAL A 211 35.20 -1.99 -2.02
N ALA A 212 34.70 -1.03 -2.80
CA ALA A 212 34.44 -1.26 -4.24
C ALA A 212 35.72 -1.53 -5.03
N GLU A 213 36.79 -0.77 -4.73
CA GLU A 213 38.12 -0.91 -5.36
C GLU A 213 39.18 -0.95 -4.26
N PRO A 214 39.72 -2.12 -3.91
CA PRO A 214 40.68 -2.27 -2.79
C PRO A 214 42.02 -1.55 -3.03
N GLU A 215 42.32 -1.21 -4.28
CA GLU A 215 43.57 -0.51 -4.64
C GLU A 215 43.54 1.00 -4.39
N LYS A 216 42.34 1.58 -4.16
CA LYS A 216 42.17 3.02 -3.90
C LYS A 216 41.76 3.27 -2.46
N GLU A 217 42.59 4.00 -1.69
CA GLU A 217 42.29 4.34 -0.29
C GLU A 217 40.98 5.09 -0.05
N THR A 218 40.49 5.83 -1.06
CA THR A 218 39.27 6.63 -1.00
C THR A 218 38.09 5.94 -1.66
N SER A 219 38.18 4.63 -1.92
CA SER A 219 37.11 3.89 -2.61
C SER A 219 35.83 3.82 -1.80
N PRO A 220 34.66 4.07 -2.40
CA PRO A 220 33.39 3.97 -1.70
C PRO A 220 33.10 2.52 -1.26
N GLN A 221 32.36 2.38 -0.16
CA GLN A 221 31.87 1.08 0.27
C GLN A 221 30.58 0.73 -0.48
N THR A 222 30.49 -0.53 -0.88
CA THR A 222 29.36 -1.09 -1.62
C THR A 222 28.80 -2.34 -0.92
N PRO A 223 27.50 -2.61 -1.03
CA PRO A 223 26.90 -3.78 -0.42
C PRO A 223 27.23 -5.06 -1.19
N ALA A 224 27.79 -6.05 -0.51
CA ALA A 224 27.87 -7.43 -0.95
C ALA A 224 26.72 -8.20 -0.31
N ILE A 225 25.91 -8.89 -1.13
CA ILE A 225 24.70 -9.58 -0.70
C ILE A 225 24.92 -11.09 -0.73
N ASN A 226 24.75 -11.73 0.42
CA ASN A 226 24.66 -13.18 0.50
C ASN A 226 23.17 -13.57 0.35
N THR A 227 22.80 -14.02 -0.85
CA THR A 227 21.41 -14.39 -1.19
C THR A 227 20.92 -15.60 -0.41
N GLU A 228 21.81 -16.50 0.04
CA GLU A 228 21.44 -17.70 0.79
C GLU A 228 20.99 -17.36 2.23
N ARG A 229 21.53 -16.28 2.79
CA ARG A 229 21.14 -15.80 4.14
C ARG A 229 20.01 -14.79 4.12
N CYS A 230 19.63 -14.30 2.96
CA CYS A 230 18.63 -13.26 2.81
C CYS A 230 17.21 -13.85 2.92
N ILE A 231 16.44 -13.47 3.92
CA ILE A 231 15.03 -13.91 4.09
C ILE A 231 14.03 -13.10 3.26
N GLY A 232 14.46 -12.03 2.58
CA GLY A 232 13.56 -11.19 1.77
C GLY A 232 12.67 -10.25 2.58
N CYS A 233 13.05 -9.84 3.79
CA CYS A 233 12.24 -9.01 4.68
C CYS A 233 12.00 -7.56 4.20
N GLY A 234 12.80 -7.05 3.27
CA GLY A 234 12.66 -5.73 2.67
C GLY A 234 13.16 -4.55 3.50
N ALA A 235 13.84 -4.76 4.63
CA ALA A 235 14.42 -3.68 5.42
C ALA A 235 15.42 -2.85 4.62
N CYS A 236 16.28 -3.51 3.83
CA CYS A 236 17.24 -2.85 2.95
C CYS A 236 16.57 -2.00 1.86
N GLU A 237 15.44 -2.46 1.30
CA GLU A 237 14.66 -1.72 0.31
C GLU A 237 13.95 -0.53 0.94
N ASN A 238 13.26 -0.74 2.05
CA ASN A 238 12.50 0.32 2.72
C ASN A 238 13.39 1.46 3.23
N LEU A 239 14.53 1.13 3.85
CA LEU A 239 15.42 2.12 4.47
C LEU A 239 16.48 2.69 3.50
N CYS A 240 16.49 2.26 2.24
CA CYS A 240 17.36 2.84 1.22
C CYS A 240 17.02 4.32 0.99
N PRO A 241 18.00 5.25 1.06
CA PRO A 241 17.75 6.67 0.83
C PRO A 241 17.55 7.04 -0.65
N ALA A 242 17.98 6.20 -1.59
CA ALA A 242 17.85 6.46 -3.03
C ALA A 242 16.39 6.67 -3.46
N ARG A 243 16.18 7.65 -4.34
CA ARG A 243 14.88 8.04 -4.90
C ARG A 243 15.01 8.27 -6.41
N PRO A 244 13.94 8.05 -7.21
CA PRO A 244 12.63 7.52 -6.84
C PRO A 244 12.63 6.00 -6.57
N PHE A 245 13.62 5.26 -7.10
CA PHE A 245 13.78 3.84 -6.90
C PHE A 245 14.90 3.55 -5.91
N SER A 246 14.68 2.57 -5.02
CA SER A 246 15.72 2.10 -4.12
C SER A 246 16.88 1.50 -4.91
N ALA A 247 18.11 1.71 -4.42
CA ALA A 247 19.31 1.05 -4.97
C ALA A 247 19.34 -0.46 -4.67
N ILE A 248 18.60 -0.88 -3.69
CA ILE A 248 18.41 -2.28 -3.31
C ILE A 248 16.91 -2.56 -3.26
N TYR A 249 16.48 -3.65 -3.88
CA TYR A 249 15.09 -4.11 -3.82
C TYR A 249 15.04 -5.61 -3.61
N VAL A 250 13.88 -6.11 -3.19
CA VAL A 250 13.67 -7.54 -3.00
C VAL A 250 12.90 -8.10 -4.19
N GLU A 251 13.44 -9.16 -4.79
CA GLU A 251 12.75 -9.98 -5.78
C GLU A 251 12.11 -11.17 -5.07
N GLY A 252 10.84 -11.49 -5.41
CA GLY A 252 10.11 -12.60 -4.81
C GLY A 252 10.61 -13.95 -5.28
N HIS A 253 10.41 -14.98 -4.46
CA HIS A 253 10.59 -16.37 -4.86
C HIS A 253 9.24 -16.99 -5.22
N GLU A 254 9.17 -17.70 -6.32
CA GLU A 254 7.98 -18.47 -6.69
C GLU A 254 7.65 -19.53 -5.62
N ARG A 255 8.68 -20.17 -5.06
CA ARG A 255 8.58 -21.11 -3.94
C ARG A 255 9.44 -20.59 -2.79
N HIS A 256 8.86 -20.53 -1.61
CA HIS A 256 9.61 -20.19 -0.40
C HIS A 256 10.61 -21.31 -0.08
N ARG A 257 11.74 -20.91 0.49
CA ARG A 257 12.82 -21.82 0.90
C ARG A 257 13.00 -21.72 2.40
N ILE A 258 13.45 -22.79 3.02
CA ILE A 258 13.90 -22.79 4.41
C ILE A 258 15.43 -22.76 4.36
N ILE A 259 16.03 -21.81 5.09
CA ILE A 259 17.49 -21.59 5.17
C ILE A 259 18.01 -21.88 6.57
#